data_94e1e86da6e9dce17dfb69edbf0119f8
#
_entry.id   94e1e86da6e9dce17dfb69edbf0119f8
#
_cell.length_a   1.000
_cell.length_b   1.000
_cell.length_c   1.000
_cell.angle_alpha   90.00
_cell.angle_beta   90.00
_cell.angle_gamma   90.00
#
_symmetry.space_group_name_H-M   'P 1'
#
loop_
_entity.id
_entity.type
_entity.pdbx_description
1 polymer ?
#
loop_
_entity_poly.entity_id
_entity_poly.type
_entity_poly.pdbx_seq_one_letter_code
_entity_poly.pdbx_strand_id
1 'polypeptide(L)'
;MVELLAYLQAKGFKTFIVSGAGQEFIRVFADKTYCVPPEQVVGSTTATEFQVRNSRPVLVKMPKLESIEDGPGKPVAIDRFIGRRPIFAFGNSDGDKEMLEWTAAGVGLSFVGIVHHTDATREWAYDHESEVGRLDKVLDQAKAKGWIVVDMKNDWTVIFSSRHAES
;
A
#
# COMPACT_ATOMS: atom_id res chain seq x y z
N MET A 1 7.86 3.69 8.74
CA MET A 1 6.59 4.03 8.00
C MET A 1 5.40 4.29 8.93
N VAL A 2 5.29 3.60 10.07
CA VAL A 2 4.20 3.85 11.04
C VAL A 2 4.20 5.31 11.54
N GLU A 3 5.38 5.84 11.84
CA GLU A 3 5.54 7.24 12.28
C GLU A 3 5.12 8.24 11.20
N LEU A 4 5.41 7.96 9.93
CA LEU A 4 4.97 8.80 8.82
C LEU A 4 3.45 8.81 8.68
N LEU A 5 2.82 7.64 8.79
CA LEU A 5 1.35 7.53 8.77
C LEU A 5 0.73 8.31 9.93
N ALA A 6 1.24 8.11 11.15
CA ALA A 6 0.78 8.84 12.34
C ALA A 6 0.93 10.36 12.18
N TYR A 7 2.05 10.83 11.63
CA TYR A 7 2.28 12.24 11.35
C TYR A 7 1.27 12.81 10.35
N LEU A 8 1.05 12.10 9.24
CA LEU A 8 0.09 12.52 8.21
C LEU A 8 -1.33 12.58 8.77
N GLN A 9 -1.75 11.57 9.52
CA GLN A 9 -3.05 11.54 10.18
C GLN A 9 -3.23 12.70 11.18
N ALA A 10 -2.20 12.98 11.99
CA ALA A 10 -2.20 14.12 12.91
C ALA A 10 -2.27 15.49 12.20
N LYS A 11 -1.83 15.57 10.94
CA LYS A 11 -1.95 16.75 10.07
C LYS A 11 -3.26 16.79 9.28
N GLY A 12 -4.20 15.88 9.53
CA GLY A 12 -5.50 15.85 8.90
C GLY A 12 -5.55 15.17 7.53
N PHE A 13 -4.49 14.48 7.12
CA PHE A 13 -4.53 13.68 5.90
C PHE A 13 -5.34 12.39 6.13
N LYS A 14 -6.21 12.08 5.20
CA LYS A 14 -6.86 10.79 5.14
C LYS A 14 -5.92 9.80 4.46
N THR A 15 -5.53 8.75 5.19
CA THR A 15 -4.56 7.74 4.73
C THR A 15 -5.27 6.48 4.26
N PHE A 16 -4.74 5.86 3.21
CA PHE A 16 -5.27 4.63 2.63
C PHE A 16 -4.13 3.62 2.44
N ILE A 17 -4.46 2.34 2.55
CA ILE A 17 -3.60 1.25 2.09
C ILE A 17 -4.12 0.76 0.76
N VAL A 18 -3.26 0.73 -0.28
CA VAL A 18 -3.56 0.20 -1.61
C VAL A 18 -2.58 -0.92 -1.93
N SER A 19 -3.07 -2.14 -2.07
CA SER A 19 -2.21 -3.33 -2.13
C SER A 19 -2.69 -4.37 -3.13
N GLY A 20 -1.75 -5.06 -3.79
CA GLY A 20 -2.03 -6.25 -4.58
C GLY A 20 -2.44 -7.48 -3.75
N ALA A 21 -2.19 -7.47 -2.44
CA ALA A 21 -2.64 -8.53 -1.55
C ALA A 21 -4.16 -8.49 -1.31
N GLY A 22 -4.71 -9.59 -0.78
CA GLY A 22 -6.15 -9.69 -0.52
C GLY A 22 -6.64 -8.65 0.50
N GLN A 23 -7.69 -7.92 0.13
CA GLN A 23 -8.24 -6.82 0.92
C GLN A 23 -8.65 -7.26 2.33
N GLU A 24 -9.33 -8.39 2.44
CA GLU A 24 -9.79 -8.92 3.72
C GLU A 24 -8.63 -9.31 4.64
N PHE A 25 -7.54 -9.83 4.07
CA PHE A 25 -6.34 -10.16 4.84
C PHE A 25 -5.72 -8.91 5.47
N ILE A 26 -5.60 -7.84 4.70
CA ILE A 26 -5.01 -6.57 5.19
C ILE A 26 -5.91 -5.94 6.26
N ARG A 27 -7.22 -5.99 6.09
CA ARG A 27 -8.21 -5.44 7.04
C ARG A 27 -8.11 -6.03 8.45
N VAL A 28 -7.59 -7.27 8.59
CA VAL A 28 -7.41 -7.92 9.90
C VAL A 28 -6.47 -7.14 10.82
N PHE A 29 -5.46 -6.49 10.26
CA PHE A 29 -4.40 -5.84 11.05
C PHE A 29 -4.22 -4.34 10.76
N ALA A 30 -4.82 -3.81 9.69
CA ALA A 30 -4.56 -2.43 9.24
C ALA A 30 -4.92 -1.38 10.29
N ASP A 31 -6.05 -1.53 10.96
CA ASP A 31 -6.49 -0.58 11.99
C ASP A 31 -5.57 -0.63 13.21
N LYS A 32 -5.34 -1.82 13.75
CA LYS A 32 -4.49 -2.02 14.93
C LYS A 32 -3.04 -1.57 14.69
N THR A 33 -2.50 -1.82 13.48
CA THR A 33 -1.07 -1.60 13.18
C THR A 33 -0.79 -0.20 12.66
N TYR A 34 -1.68 0.32 11.82
CA TYR A 34 -1.45 1.55 11.05
C TYR A 34 -2.46 2.65 11.32
N CYS A 35 -3.45 2.41 12.21
CA CYS A 35 -4.60 3.30 12.40
C CYS A 35 -5.31 3.62 11.07
N VAL A 36 -5.40 2.62 10.18
CA VAL A 36 -6.13 2.72 8.92
C VAL A 36 -7.35 1.82 9.01
N PRO A 37 -8.56 2.39 9.13
CA PRO A 37 -9.77 1.62 9.31
C PRO A 37 -10.13 0.80 8.05
N PRO A 38 -10.95 -0.27 8.18
CA PRO A 38 -11.21 -1.21 7.10
C PRO A 38 -11.71 -0.58 5.79
N GLU A 39 -12.49 0.49 5.86
CA GLU A 39 -13.01 1.22 4.70
C GLU A 39 -11.93 2.05 3.97
N GLN A 40 -10.75 2.21 4.55
CA GLN A 40 -9.58 2.86 3.93
C GLN A 40 -8.56 1.85 3.39
N VAL A 41 -8.91 0.57 3.37
CA VAL A 41 -8.10 -0.50 2.78
C VAL A 41 -8.67 -0.89 1.43
N VAL A 42 -7.88 -0.71 0.38
CA VAL A 42 -8.16 -1.14 -1.00
C VAL A 42 -7.18 -2.24 -1.36
N GLY A 43 -7.67 -3.38 -1.76
CA GLY A 43 -6.86 -4.56 -2.10
C GLY A 43 -7.56 -5.46 -3.10
N SER A 44 -6.86 -6.49 -3.57
CA SER A 44 -7.44 -7.48 -4.48
C SER A 44 -8.61 -8.20 -3.82
N THR A 45 -9.66 -8.44 -4.59
CA THR A 45 -10.92 -9.02 -4.08
C THR A 45 -11.31 -10.31 -4.80
N THR A 46 -12.01 -11.16 -4.07
CA THR A 46 -12.76 -12.29 -4.63
C THR A 46 -14.23 -11.95 -4.72
N ALA A 47 -14.93 -12.51 -5.71
CA ALA A 47 -16.36 -12.34 -5.85
C ALA A 47 -17.10 -12.74 -4.56
N THR A 48 -18.12 -11.97 -4.24
CA THR A 48 -18.88 -12.16 -2.99
C THR A 48 -20.36 -12.21 -3.34
N GLU A 49 -21.06 -13.24 -2.85
CA GLU A 49 -22.47 -13.42 -3.06
C GLU A 49 -23.26 -13.29 -1.76
N PHE A 50 -24.42 -12.63 -1.83
CA PHE A 50 -25.40 -12.68 -0.76
C PHE A 50 -26.18 -14.01 -0.86
N GLN A 51 -26.21 -14.75 0.24
CA GLN A 51 -26.94 -16.01 0.33
C GLN A 51 -27.73 -16.05 1.64
N VAL A 52 -28.80 -16.85 1.64
CA VAL A 52 -29.53 -17.18 2.88
C VAL A 52 -29.24 -18.66 3.20
N ARG A 53 -28.54 -18.92 4.30
CA ARG A 53 -28.20 -20.26 4.78
C ARG A 53 -28.85 -20.49 6.14
N ASN A 54 -29.64 -21.55 6.27
CA ASN A 54 -30.36 -21.86 7.52
C ASN A 54 -31.13 -20.63 8.06
N SER A 55 -31.88 -19.96 7.18
CA SER A 55 -32.66 -18.73 7.48
C SER A 55 -31.84 -17.55 7.98
N ARG A 56 -30.50 -17.54 7.78
CA ARG A 56 -29.63 -16.43 8.13
C ARG A 56 -29.01 -15.82 6.88
N PRO A 57 -29.07 -14.50 6.71
CA PRO A 57 -28.39 -13.82 5.62
C PRO A 57 -26.87 -13.84 5.87
N VAL A 58 -26.10 -14.22 4.85
CA VAL A 58 -24.64 -14.29 4.90
C VAL A 58 -24.03 -13.79 3.59
N LEU A 59 -22.80 -13.28 3.65
CA LEU A 59 -21.96 -13.01 2.49
C LEU A 59 -20.99 -14.18 2.30
N VAL A 60 -20.98 -14.77 1.13
CA VAL A 60 -20.15 -15.93 0.81
C VAL A 60 -19.08 -15.53 -0.20
N LYS A 61 -17.82 -15.77 0.14
CA LYS A 61 -16.69 -15.59 -0.78
C LYS A 61 -16.67 -16.75 -1.78
N MET A 62 -16.60 -16.40 -3.04
CA MET A 62 -16.57 -17.36 -4.14
C MET A 62 -15.12 -17.62 -4.56
N PRO A 63 -14.77 -18.81 -5.07
CA PRO A 63 -13.42 -19.13 -5.55
C PRO A 63 -13.17 -18.51 -6.94
N LYS A 64 -13.40 -17.21 -7.06
CA LYS A 64 -13.23 -16.44 -8.29
C LYS A 64 -12.66 -15.07 -7.95
N LEU A 65 -11.55 -14.69 -8.58
CA LEU A 65 -11.04 -13.34 -8.49
C LEU A 65 -12.03 -12.36 -9.14
N GLU A 66 -12.30 -11.27 -8.47
CA GLU A 66 -13.11 -10.15 -8.96
C GLU A 66 -12.24 -9.03 -9.47
N SER A 67 -11.20 -8.67 -8.70
CA SER A 67 -10.24 -7.65 -9.10
C SER A 67 -8.83 -7.94 -8.56
N ILE A 68 -7.82 -7.51 -9.31
CA ILE A 68 -6.41 -7.57 -8.91
C ILE A 68 -5.89 -6.13 -8.88
N GLU A 69 -5.58 -5.67 -7.67
CA GLU A 69 -5.15 -4.30 -7.42
C GLU A 69 -3.61 -4.20 -7.38
N ASP A 70 -2.98 -4.60 -8.49
CA ASP A 70 -1.53 -4.49 -8.68
C ASP A 70 -1.21 -3.77 -9.98
N GLY A 71 -0.05 -3.10 -10.05
CA GLY A 71 0.33 -2.31 -11.20
C GLY A 71 -0.77 -1.32 -11.63
N PRO A 72 -1.25 -1.39 -12.89
CA PRO A 72 -2.31 -0.53 -13.40
C PRO A 72 -3.64 -0.66 -12.65
N GLY A 73 -3.87 -1.75 -11.95
CA GLY A 73 -5.07 -1.95 -11.11
C GLY A 73 -5.15 -0.96 -9.96
N LYS A 74 -4.01 -0.55 -9.38
CA LYS A 74 -3.99 0.38 -8.24
C LYS A 74 -4.65 1.74 -8.53
N PRO A 75 -4.26 2.51 -9.55
CA PRO A 75 -4.94 3.78 -9.84
C PRO A 75 -6.41 3.59 -10.20
N VAL A 76 -6.78 2.52 -10.88
CA VAL A 76 -8.19 2.19 -11.19
C VAL A 76 -8.99 1.94 -9.91
N ALA A 77 -8.44 1.18 -8.97
CA ALA A 77 -9.08 0.93 -7.69
C ALA A 77 -9.19 2.20 -6.83
N ILE A 78 -8.16 3.02 -6.81
CA ILE A 78 -8.20 4.32 -6.13
C ILE A 78 -9.32 5.19 -6.69
N ASP A 79 -9.44 5.31 -8.00
CA ASP A 79 -10.53 6.06 -8.64
C ASP A 79 -11.90 5.49 -8.25
N ARG A 80 -12.07 4.16 -8.34
CA ARG A 80 -13.33 3.47 -8.05
C ARG A 80 -13.76 3.56 -6.58
N PHE A 81 -12.84 3.35 -5.64
CA PHE A 81 -13.20 3.19 -4.22
C PHE A 81 -12.95 4.45 -3.38
N ILE A 82 -12.04 5.31 -3.81
CA ILE A 82 -11.70 6.56 -3.09
C ILE A 82 -12.27 7.77 -3.82
N GLY A 83 -12.36 7.74 -5.17
CA GLY A 83 -12.93 8.81 -6.00
C GLY A 83 -12.07 10.07 -6.07
N ARG A 84 -10.83 10.00 -5.66
CA ARG A 84 -9.89 11.13 -5.67
C ARG A 84 -8.48 10.66 -5.99
N ARG A 85 -7.77 11.43 -6.83
CA ARG A 85 -6.34 11.24 -7.05
C ARG A 85 -5.57 11.54 -5.77
N PRO A 86 -4.62 10.70 -5.36
CA PRO A 86 -3.75 10.98 -4.23
C PRO A 86 -2.89 12.22 -4.51
N ILE A 87 -2.58 12.97 -3.46
CA ILE A 87 -1.58 14.05 -3.47
C ILE A 87 -0.28 13.61 -2.79
N PHE A 88 -0.31 12.45 -2.15
CA PHE A 88 0.82 11.84 -1.49
C PHE A 88 0.73 10.33 -1.70
N ALA A 89 1.81 9.71 -2.23
CA ALA A 89 1.87 8.26 -2.41
C ALA A 89 3.28 7.73 -2.16
N PHE A 90 3.34 6.59 -1.47
CA PHE A 90 4.54 5.80 -1.30
C PHE A 90 4.32 4.38 -1.82
N GLY A 91 5.38 3.82 -2.40
CA GLY A 91 5.43 2.44 -2.83
C GLY A 91 6.76 1.80 -2.45
N ASN A 92 6.89 0.50 -2.68
CA ASN A 92 8.10 -0.27 -2.39
C ASN A 92 8.43 -1.32 -3.46
N SER A 93 7.66 -1.35 -4.55
CA SER A 93 7.85 -2.32 -5.64
C SER A 93 7.41 -1.78 -6.99
N ASP A 94 7.75 -2.50 -8.06
CA ASP A 94 7.30 -2.19 -9.42
C ASP A 94 5.78 -2.23 -9.57
N GLY A 95 5.06 -2.96 -8.71
CA GLY A 95 3.60 -2.96 -8.65
C GLY A 95 2.98 -1.64 -8.19
N ASP A 96 3.78 -0.70 -7.69
CA ASP A 96 3.34 0.64 -7.29
C ASP A 96 3.52 1.69 -8.39
N LYS A 97 4.25 1.37 -9.44
CA LYS A 97 4.71 2.31 -10.46
C LYS A 97 3.58 3.19 -11.01
N GLU A 98 2.50 2.59 -11.47
CA GLU A 98 1.39 3.31 -12.11
C GLU A 98 0.62 4.19 -11.12
N MET A 99 0.48 3.75 -9.86
CA MET A 99 -0.10 4.57 -8.79
C MET A 99 0.75 5.82 -8.53
N LEU A 100 2.07 5.66 -8.48
CA LEU A 100 3.01 6.75 -8.25
C LEU A 100 3.03 7.72 -9.44
N GLU A 101 3.06 7.21 -10.67
CA GLU A 101 2.96 8.01 -11.90
C GLU A 101 1.67 8.81 -11.94
N TRP A 102 0.55 8.17 -11.62
CA TRP A 102 -0.75 8.83 -11.62
C TRP A 102 -0.84 9.91 -10.54
N THR A 103 -0.27 9.66 -9.35
CA THR A 103 -0.16 10.67 -8.29
C THR A 103 0.68 11.86 -8.75
N ALA A 104 1.86 11.62 -9.31
CA ALA A 104 2.77 12.67 -9.79
C ALA A 104 2.18 13.53 -10.93
N ALA A 105 1.29 12.95 -11.75
CA ALA A 105 0.62 13.64 -12.85
C ALA A 105 -0.60 14.49 -12.41
N GLY A 106 -0.86 14.60 -11.11
CA GLY A 106 -1.93 15.44 -10.56
C GLY A 106 -1.67 16.92 -10.77
N VAL A 107 -2.75 17.72 -10.75
CA VAL A 107 -2.65 19.17 -10.77
C VAL A 107 -2.29 19.68 -9.38
N GLY A 108 -1.30 20.56 -9.29
CA GLY A 108 -0.82 21.12 -8.02
C GLY A 108 0.33 20.34 -7.38
N LEU A 109 0.52 20.58 -6.08
CA LEU A 109 1.58 19.91 -5.33
C LEU A 109 1.24 18.44 -5.08
N SER A 110 2.16 17.57 -5.42
CA SER A 110 2.11 16.14 -5.08
C SER A 110 3.44 15.69 -4.51
N PHE A 111 3.42 14.65 -3.68
CA PHE A 111 4.59 14.03 -3.10
C PHE A 111 4.59 12.55 -3.43
N VAL A 112 5.67 12.08 -4.03
CA VAL A 112 5.82 10.69 -4.47
C VAL A 112 7.14 10.14 -3.96
N GLY A 113 7.11 8.98 -3.35
CA GLY A 113 8.30 8.34 -2.81
C GLY A 113 8.32 6.82 -2.97
N ILE A 114 9.53 6.28 -2.91
CA ILE A 114 9.82 4.85 -2.91
C ILE A 114 10.57 4.51 -1.63
N VAL A 115 10.14 3.44 -0.98
CA VAL A 115 10.88 2.80 0.09
C VAL A 115 11.79 1.75 -0.53
N HIS A 116 13.10 1.95 -0.40
CA HIS A 116 14.11 1.01 -0.83
C HIS A 116 14.64 0.24 0.39
N HIS A 117 14.36 -1.04 0.45
CA HIS A 117 14.74 -1.91 1.55
C HIS A 117 16.19 -2.36 1.39
N THR A 118 17.11 -1.66 2.04
CA THR A 118 18.56 -1.82 1.86
C THR A 118 19.28 -2.47 3.05
N ASP A 119 18.55 -2.70 4.16
CA ASP A 119 19.16 -3.19 5.41
C ASP A 119 18.94 -4.68 5.63
N ALA A 120 19.84 -5.49 5.13
CA ALA A 120 19.80 -6.95 5.31
C ALA A 120 20.02 -7.40 6.77
N THR A 121 20.40 -6.51 7.68
CA THR A 121 20.64 -6.84 9.09
C THR A 121 19.39 -6.64 9.94
N ARG A 122 18.66 -5.55 9.73
CA ARG A 122 17.49 -5.17 10.52
C ARG A 122 16.16 -5.55 9.87
N GLU A 123 16.19 -5.83 8.54
CA GLU A 123 15.01 -6.25 7.75
C GLU A 123 15.45 -7.16 6.59
N TRP A 124 14.55 -7.48 5.69
CA TRP A 124 14.84 -8.17 4.44
C TRP A 124 15.19 -7.16 3.34
N ALA A 125 16.46 -7.12 2.94
CA ALA A 125 16.86 -6.28 1.81
C ALA A 125 16.43 -6.91 0.49
N TYR A 126 15.85 -6.12 -0.41
CA TYR A 126 15.49 -6.56 -1.76
C TYR A 126 15.54 -5.41 -2.76
N ASP A 127 15.77 -5.77 -4.03
CA ASP A 127 16.05 -4.85 -5.12
C ASP A 127 15.65 -5.51 -6.46
N HIS A 128 16.43 -5.28 -7.51
CA HIS A 128 16.20 -5.72 -8.89
C HIS A 128 15.96 -7.23 -9.06
N GLU A 129 16.61 -8.06 -8.25
CA GLU A 129 16.58 -9.52 -8.38
C GLU A 129 15.53 -10.21 -7.53
N SER A 130 14.74 -9.47 -6.76
CA SER A 130 13.73 -10.07 -5.88
C SER A 130 12.56 -10.64 -6.68
N GLU A 131 12.14 -11.86 -6.35
CA GLU A 131 10.91 -12.45 -6.89
C GLU A 131 9.65 -11.82 -6.31
N VAL A 132 9.72 -11.38 -5.04
CA VAL A 132 8.62 -10.73 -4.32
C VAL A 132 9.02 -9.30 -4.02
N GLY A 133 8.16 -8.36 -4.36
CA GLY A 133 8.43 -6.94 -4.13
C GLY A 133 9.55 -6.38 -5.01
N ARG A 134 9.73 -6.92 -6.24
CA ARG A 134 10.75 -6.45 -7.17
C ARG A 134 10.74 -4.94 -7.29
N LEU A 135 11.90 -4.34 -7.11
CA LEU A 135 12.11 -2.90 -7.17
C LEU A 135 13.18 -2.61 -8.24
N ASP A 136 12.76 -2.52 -9.48
CA ASP A 136 13.62 -2.37 -10.65
C ASP A 136 13.25 -1.09 -11.42
N LYS A 137 12.19 -1.15 -12.21
CA LYS A 137 11.77 -0.08 -13.12
C LYS A 137 11.37 1.19 -12.38
N VAL A 138 10.66 1.06 -11.26
CA VAL A 138 10.19 2.20 -10.49
C VAL A 138 11.32 2.90 -9.74
N LEU A 139 12.37 2.18 -9.34
CA LEU A 139 13.55 2.78 -8.71
C LEU A 139 14.33 3.67 -9.70
N ASP A 140 14.55 3.17 -10.92
CA ASP A 140 15.20 3.95 -11.98
C ASP A 140 14.36 5.16 -12.37
N GLN A 141 13.05 4.98 -12.44
CA GLN A 141 12.13 6.08 -12.73
C GLN A 141 12.11 7.12 -11.61
N ALA A 142 12.14 6.69 -10.35
CA ALA A 142 12.21 7.60 -9.21
C ALA A 142 13.44 8.49 -9.28
N LYS A 143 14.60 7.92 -9.59
CA LYS A 143 15.85 8.66 -9.80
C LYS A 143 15.73 9.63 -10.98
N ALA A 144 15.19 9.18 -12.12
CA ALA A 144 15.06 10.00 -13.33
C ALA A 144 14.08 11.17 -13.16
N LYS A 145 13.02 11.00 -12.36
CA LYS A 145 11.97 12.00 -12.12
C LYS A 145 12.19 12.83 -10.84
N GLY A 146 13.25 12.58 -10.09
CA GLY A 146 13.51 13.26 -8.82
C GLY A 146 12.49 12.94 -7.72
N TRP A 147 11.89 11.74 -7.76
CA TRP A 147 11.06 11.26 -6.66
C TRP A 147 11.91 10.93 -5.44
N ILE A 148 11.32 10.98 -4.26
CA ILE A 148 12.03 10.64 -3.04
C ILE A 148 12.29 9.13 -3.00
N VAL A 149 13.54 8.75 -2.74
CA VAL A 149 13.92 7.36 -2.45
C VAL A 149 14.37 7.32 -0.99
N VAL A 150 13.61 6.60 -0.17
CA VAL A 150 13.94 6.38 1.24
C VAL A 150 14.81 5.13 1.34
N ASP A 151 16.06 5.31 1.75
CA ASP A 151 16.99 4.23 2.03
C ASP A 151 16.79 3.75 3.48
N MET A 152 16.23 2.56 3.65
CA MET A 152 15.89 2.05 4.99
C MET A 152 17.09 1.88 5.89
N LYS A 153 18.28 1.62 5.36
CA LYS A 153 19.51 1.49 6.14
C LYS A 153 20.01 2.82 6.68
N ASN A 154 19.95 3.86 5.86
CA ASN A 154 20.59 5.14 6.15
C ASN A 154 19.62 6.20 6.69
N ASP A 155 18.35 6.16 6.25
CA ASP A 155 17.35 7.16 6.58
C ASP A 155 16.47 6.77 7.76
N TRP A 156 16.52 5.50 8.21
CA TRP A 156 15.66 4.98 9.25
C TRP A 156 16.45 4.45 10.45
N THR A 157 16.28 5.05 11.62
CA THR A 157 16.97 4.63 12.85
C THR A 157 16.33 3.40 13.48
N VAL A 158 15.00 3.28 13.41
CA VAL A 158 14.24 2.16 13.97
C VAL A 158 13.31 1.60 12.90
N ILE A 159 13.50 0.36 12.47
CA ILE A 159 12.66 -0.30 11.47
C ILE A 159 11.42 -0.92 12.13
N PHE A 160 11.60 -1.68 13.19
CA PHE A 160 10.53 -2.28 13.98
C PHE A 160 10.53 -1.66 15.38
N SER A 161 9.44 -0.99 15.77
CA SER A 161 9.32 -0.44 17.11
C SER A 161 9.05 -1.57 18.13
N SER A 162 9.64 -1.48 19.31
CA SER A 162 9.43 -2.42 20.43
C SER A 162 7.99 -2.48 20.94
N ARG A 163 7.13 -1.55 20.52
CA ARG A 163 5.71 -1.51 20.91
C ARG A 163 4.86 -2.66 20.36
N HIS A 164 5.38 -3.45 19.43
CA HIS A 164 4.69 -4.60 18.84
C HIS A 164 5.21 -5.96 19.33
N ALA A 165 6.15 -5.98 20.30
CA ALA A 165 6.68 -7.21 20.87
C ALA A 165 5.85 -7.77 22.06
N GLU A 166 4.82 -7.05 22.49
CA GLU A 166 3.95 -7.44 23.62
C GLU A 166 2.48 -7.44 23.19
N SER A 167 2.09 -8.46 22.44
CA SER A 167 0.66 -8.79 22.30
C SER A 167 0.45 -10.20 21.71
#